data_7683ee69d269c9fef5fc03b6ada09875
#
_entry.id   7683ee69d269c9fef5fc03b6ada09875
#
_cell.length_a   1.000
_cell.length_b   1.000
_cell.length_c   1.000
_cell.angle_alpha   90.00
_cell.angle_beta   90.00
_cell.angle_gamma   90.00
#
_symmetry.space_group_name_H-M   'P 1'
#
loop_
_entity.id
_entity.type
_entity.pdbx_description
1 polymer ?
#
loop_
_entity_poly.entity_id
_entity_poly.type
_entity_poly.pdbx_seq_one_letter_code
_entity_poly.pdbx_strand_id
1 'polypeptide(L)'
;MKIALAQINYHIGNFESNTSKIIDGIRRGESEGADIVVFSEMAISGYPPRDFMEFSDFVNQCQTVLQHIAKHCKKVAAIVGLPTYNDREKGKPLYNSAAFLFDGKIQSITNKTLLPNYDIFDEYRYFEPNNEFKVIDFKGKKIALTICEDLWNVQDNPLYTVNPMDELIGQNPDLMINIAASQFNYNQTKIRKEVLKKNARQYNLPLFY
;
A
#
# COMPACT_ATOMS: atom_id res chain seq x y z
N MET A 1 -7.54 15.15 11.20
CA MET A 1 -7.33 13.70 11.04
C MET A 1 -5.99 13.34 11.66
N LYS A 2 -5.94 12.32 12.51
CA LYS A 2 -4.72 11.78 13.14
C LYS A 2 -4.36 10.46 12.45
N ILE A 3 -3.15 10.37 11.89
CA ILE A 3 -2.66 9.19 11.17
C ILE A 3 -1.52 8.57 11.98
N ALA A 4 -1.61 7.28 12.27
CA ALA A 4 -0.55 6.50 12.90
C ALA A 4 0.18 5.68 11.83
N LEU A 5 1.49 5.83 11.73
CA LEU A 5 2.34 5.02 10.84
C LEU A 5 2.90 3.84 11.64
N ALA A 6 2.48 2.63 11.30
CA ALA A 6 2.88 1.39 11.96
C ALA A 6 4.08 0.78 11.25
N GLN A 7 5.28 1.20 11.64
CA GLN A 7 6.53 0.66 11.12
C GLN A 7 6.90 -0.63 11.86
N ILE A 8 6.58 -1.76 11.23
CA ILE A 8 6.68 -3.10 11.84
C ILE A 8 7.52 -4.02 10.94
N ASN A 9 8.27 -4.92 11.56
CA ASN A 9 9.03 -5.96 10.87
C ASN A 9 8.15 -7.21 10.66
N TYR A 10 7.82 -7.52 9.40
CA TYR A 10 7.05 -8.70 8.99
C TYR A 10 7.97 -9.81 8.49
N HIS A 11 7.50 -11.06 8.63
CA HIS A 11 8.20 -12.22 8.06
C HIS A 11 7.38 -12.82 6.92
N ILE A 12 8.06 -13.15 5.82
CA ILE A 12 7.42 -13.76 4.65
C ILE A 12 6.76 -15.08 5.06
N GLY A 13 5.46 -15.21 4.76
CA GLY A 13 4.67 -16.40 5.01
C GLY A 13 4.30 -16.67 6.47
N ASN A 14 4.76 -15.86 7.43
CA ASN A 14 4.35 -16.01 8.82
C ASN A 14 3.04 -15.25 9.09
N PHE A 15 1.95 -15.76 8.53
CA PHE A 15 0.64 -15.12 8.59
C PHE A 15 0.14 -14.90 10.01
N GLU A 16 0.37 -15.84 10.93
CA GLU A 16 -0.05 -15.73 12.32
C GLU A 16 0.63 -14.53 13.02
N SER A 17 1.96 -14.47 12.96
CA SER A 17 2.72 -13.38 13.58
C SER A 17 2.42 -12.03 12.92
N ASN A 18 2.34 -11.97 11.57
CA ASN A 18 2.05 -10.74 10.87
C ASN A 18 0.64 -10.22 11.21
N THR A 19 -0.35 -11.12 11.27
CA THR A 19 -1.73 -10.81 11.66
C THR A 19 -1.79 -10.25 13.08
N SER A 20 -1.14 -10.90 14.04
CA SER A 20 -1.09 -10.43 15.43
C SER A 20 -0.51 -9.02 15.51
N LYS A 21 0.63 -8.76 14.85
CA LYS A 21 1.27 -7.44 14.84
C LYS A 21 0.38 -6.35 14.24
N ILE A 22 -0.35 -6.69 13.15
CA ILE A 22 -1.28 -5.74 12.51
C ILE A 22 -2.44 -5.42 13.47
N ILE A 23 -3.06 -6.44 14.07
CA ILE A 23 -4.19 -6.26 15.02
C ILE A 23 -3.74 -5.47 16.25
N ASP A 24 -2.56 -5.73 16.78
CA ASP A 24 -2.01 -4.97 17.91
C ASP A 24 -1.72 -3.51 17.53
N GLY A 25 -1.22 -3.27 16.31
CA GLY A 25 -1.07 -1.93 15.76
C GLY A 25 -2.40 -1.18 15.64
N ILE A 26 -3.46 -1.85 15.18
CA ILE A 26 -4.82 -1.30 15.10
C ILE A 26 -5.33 -0.93 16.49
N ARG A 27 -5.23 -1.85 17.47
CA ARG A 27 -5.65 -1.62 18.85
C ARG A 27 -4.90 -0.45 19.50
N ARG A 28 -3.59 -0.39 19.28
CA ARG A 28 -2.77 0.72 19.76
C ARG A 28 -3.18 2.04 19.11
N GLY A 29 -3.36 2.07 17.80
CA GLY A 29 -3.85 3.26 17.09
C GLY A 29 -5.20 3.74 17.62
N GLU A 30 -6.15 2.81 17.87
CA GLU A 30 -7.45 3.11 18.46
C GLU A 30 -7.28 3.74 19.88
N SER A 31 -6.45 3.13 20.73
CA SER A 31 -6.22 3.61 22.09
C SER A 31 -5.54 5.00 22.14
N GLU A 32 -4.72 5.32 21.14
CA GLU A 32 -4.07 6.62 21.01
C GLU A 32 -4.94 7.65 20.25
N GLY A 33 -6.15 7.28 19.86
CA GLY A 33 -7.11 8.16 19.16
C GLY A 33 -6.72 8.48 17.72
N ALA A 34 -6.07 7.55 17.02
CA ALA A 34 -5.84 7.67 15.59
C ALA A 34 -7.15 7.51 14.81
N ASP A 35 -7.26 8.21 13.69
CA ASP A 35 -8.33 8.02 12.72
C ASP A 35 -7.99 6.88 11.75
N ILE A 36 -6.71 6.76 11.37
CA ILE A 36 -6.20 5.74 10.44
C ILE A 36 -4.88 5.19 10.98
N VAL A 37 -4.70 3.88 10.90
CA VAL A 37 -3.40 3.21 11.08
C VAL A 37 -2.91 2.72 9.73
N VAL A 38 -1.70 3.11 9.34
CA VAL A 38 -1.11 2.77 8.04
C VAL A 38 -0.02 1.74 8.24
N PHE A 39 -0.14 0.60 7.59
CA PHE A 39 0.84 -0.49 7.57
C PHE A 39 1.59 -0.49 6.23
N SER A 40 2.70 -1.21 6.17
CA SER A 40 3.54 -1.24 4.96
C SER A 40 2.93 -2.01 3.80
N GLU A 41 3.51 -1.83 2.63
CA GLU A 41 3.32 -2.69 1.46
C GLU A 41 3.55 -4.15 1.85
N MET A 42 2.70 -5.07 1.35
CA MET A 42 2.76 -6.52 1.62
C MET A 42 2.83 -6.89 3.12
N ALA A 43 2.23 -6.11 4.01
CA ALA A 43 2.28 -6.36 5.45
C ALA A 43 1.73 -7.75 5.84
N ILE A 44 0.74 -8.26 5.12
CA ILE A 44 0.15 -9.58 5.41
C ILE A 44 1.09 -10.71 5.01
N SER A 45 1.61 -10.69 3.79
CA SER A 45 2.47 -11.74 3.25
C SER A 45 3.93 -11.66 3.71
N GLY A 46 4.38 -10.45 4.11
CA GLY A 46 5.78 -10.07 4.15
C GLY A 46 6.30 -9.73 2.75
N TYR A 47 7.37 -8.90 2.66
CA TYR A 47 7.98 -8.47 1.40
C TYR A 47 9.47 -8.86 1.34
N PRO A 48 10.01 -9.34 0.20
CA PRO A 48 9.32 -9.71 -1.03
C PRO A 48 8.87 -11.19 -1.01
N PRO A 49 7.60 -11.48 -1.28
CA PRO A 49 7.10 -12.88 -1.24
C PRO A 49 7.56 -13.73 -2.43
N ARG A 50 8.03 -13.12 -3.53
CA ARG A 50 8.57 -13.79 -4.73
C ARG A 50 7.68 -14.95 -5.21
N ASP A 51 8.27 -16.12 -5.51
CA ASP A 51 7.57 -17.28 -6.08
C ASP A 51 6.46 -17.86 -5.19
N PHE A 52 6.35 -17.46 -3.92
CA PHE A 52 5.16 -17.78 -3.13
C PHE A 52 3.87 -17.26 -3.75
N MET A 53 3.95 -16.22 -4.60
CA MET A 53 2.80 -15.69 -5.35
C MET A 53 2.25 -16.66 -6.39
N GLU A 54 3.00 -17.68 -6.78
CA GLU A 54 2.56 -18.72 -7.73
C GLU A 54 1.71 -19.80 -7.04
N PHE A 55 1.68 -19.84 -5.70
CA PHE A 55 0.88 -20.80 -4.93
C PHE A 55 -0.44 -20.19 -4.51
N SER A 56 -1.54 -20.74 -5.06
CA SER A 56 -2.90 -20.25 -4.76
C SER A 56 -3.22 -20.27 -3.26
N ASP A 57 -2.76 -21.29 -2.53
CA ASP A 57 -2.99 -21.41 -1.09
C ASP A 57 -2.37 -20.25 -0.31
N PHE A 58 -1.18 -19.79 -0.73
CA PHE A 58 -0.52 -18.63 -0.12
C PHE A 58 -1.33 -17.34 -0.33
N VAL A 59 -1.83 -17.12 -1.56
CA VAL A 59 -2.64 -15.94 -1.87
C VAL A 59 -4.01 -16.02 -1.19
N ASN A 60 -4.65 -17.20 -1.17
CA ASN A 60 -5.92 -17.42 -0.46
C ASN A 60 -5.79 -17.14 1.03
N GLN A 61 -4.66 -17.52 1.63
CA GLN A 61 -4.39 -17.23 3.03
C GLN A 61 -4.30 -15.72 3.27
N CYS A 62 -3.70 -14.94 2.35
CA CYS A 62 -3.68 -13.48 2.44
C CYS A 62 -5.10 -12.89 2.46
N GLN A 63 -6.01 -13.41 1.61
CA GLN A 63 -7.41 -12.95 1.57
C GLN A 63 -8.16 -13.30 2.87
N THR A 64 -7.96 -14.51 3.39
CA THR A 64 -8.57 -14.98 4.65
C THR A 64 -8.12 -14.10 5.82
N VAL A 65 -6.83 -13.80 5.90
CA VAL A 65 -6.23 -12.93 6.92
C VAL A 65 -6.78 -11.50 6.81
N LEU A 66 -6.89 -10.95 5.59
CA LEU A 66 -7.46 -9.61 5.39
C LEU A 66 -8.87 -9.51 5.95
N GLN A 67 -9.74 -10.49 5.66
CA GLN A 67 -11.09 -10.54 6.19
C GLN A 67 -11.14 -10.63 7.74
N HIS A 68 -10.17 -11.33 8.32
CA HIS A 68 -10.03 -11.39 9.77
C HIS A 68 -9.61 -10.03 10.35
N ILE A 69 -8.58 -9.39 9.78
CA ILE A 69 -8.10 -8.07 10.23
C ILE A 69 -9.19 -7.01 10.12
N ALA A 70 -9.98 -7.01 9.04
CA ALA A 70 -11.04 -6.04 8.82
C ALA A 70 -12.03 -5.97 10.00
N LYS A 71 -12.35 -7.11 10.62
CA LYS A 71 -13.26 -7.19 11.79
C LYS A 71 -12.75 -6.39 13.01
N HIS A 72 -11.46 -6.07 13.08
CA HIS A 72 -10.86 -5.27 14.13
C HIS A 72 -10.86 -3.77 13.83
N CYS A 73 -11.19 -3.35 12.60
CA CYS A 73 -11.24 -1.96 12.17
C CYS A 73 -12.64 -1.34 12.34
N LYS A 74 -13.19 -1.34 13.55
CA LYS A 74 -14.56 -0.82 13.80
C LYS A 74 -14.60 0.69 14.05
N LYS A 75 -13.68 1.21 14.85
CA LYS A 75 -13.63 2.62 15.26
C LYS A 75 -12.47 3.38 14.60
N VAL A 76 -11.39 2.70 14.30
CA VAL A 76 -10.21 3.21 13.62
C VAL A 76 -10.12 2.53 12.24
N ALA A 77 -9.78 3.30 11.20
CA ALA A 77 -9.51 2.74 9.89
C ALA A 77 -8.08 2.15 9.83
N ALA A 78 -7.85 1.21 8.91
CA ALA A 78 -6.52 0.71 8.62
C ALA A 78 -6.25 0.65 7.12
N ILE A 79 -5.00 0.91 6.71
CA ILE A 79 -4.50 0.66 5.37
C ILE A 79 -3.47 -0.46 5.48
N VAL A 80 -3.70 -1.58 4.78
CA VAL A 80 -2.90 -2.80 4.89
C VAL A 80 -2.49 -3.31 3.52
N GLY A 81 -1.19 -3.52 3.29
CA GLY A 81 -0.65 -4.06 2.04
C GLY A 81 -0.74 -5.58 1.95
N LEU A 82 -1.14 -6.08 0.77
CA LEU A 82 -1.26 -7.52 0.48
C LEU A 82 -1.33 -7.78 -1.03
N PRO A 83 -1.08 -9.03 -1.50
CA PRO A 83 -1.46 -9.43 -2.85
C PRO A 83 -2.97 -9.66 -2.94
N THR A 84 -3.59 -9.27 -4.07
CA THR A 84 -5.00 -9.60 -4.37
C THR A 84 -5.11 -10.26 -5.74
N TYR A 85 -6.20 -10.98 -5.98
CA TYR A 85 -6.48 -11.54 -7.29
C TYR A 85 -6.90 -10.45 -8.28
N ASN A 86 -6.50 -10.66 -9.54
CA ASN A 86 -7.01 -9.91 -10.67
C ASN A 86 -8.22 -10.67 -11.24
N ASP A 87 -9.41 -10.11 -11.04
CA ASP A 87 -10.67 -10.71 -11.53
C ASP A 87 -10.93 -10.46 -13.03
N ARG A 88 -10.01 -9.79 -13.73
CA ARG A 88 -10.14 -9.54 -15.17
C ARG A 88 -9.78 -10.79 -15.97
N GLU A 89 -10.42 -10.95 -17.13
CA GLU A 89 -10.14 -12.06 -18.04
C GLU A 89 -8.72 -12.06 -18.63
N LYS A 90 -8.06 -10.91 -18.64
CA LYS A 90 -6.73 -10.72 -19.22
C LYS A 90 -5.78 -10.04 -18.24
N GLY A 91 -4.50 -10.25 -18.46
CA GLY A 91 -3.43 -9.74 -17.62
C GLY A 91 -2.87 -10.79 -16.67
N LYS A 92 -2.02 -10.38 -15.75
CA LYS A 92 -1.46 -11.26 -14.73
C LYS A 92 -2.50 -11.55 -13.65
N PRO A 93 -2.39 -12.71 -12.97
CA PRO A 93 -3.43 -13.17 -12.03
C PRO A 93 -3.53 -12.36 -10.74
N LEU A 94 -2.52 -11.52 -10.43
CA LEU A 94 -2.43 -10.85 -9.14
C LEU A 94 -2.16 -9.35 -9.28
N TYR A 95 -2.55 -8.59 -8.26
CA TYR A 95 -2.14 -7.22 -7.99
C TYR A 95 -1.33 -7.12 -6.69
N ASN A 96 -0.39 -6.20 -6.63
CA ASN A 96 0.16 -5.66 -5.39
C ASN A 96 -0.80 -4.57 -4.90
N SER A 97 -1.42 -4.75 -3.74
CA SER A 97 -2.59 -3.97 -3.33
C SER A 97 -2.45 -3.39 -1.93
N ALA A 98 -3.21 -2.33 -1.70
CA ALA A 98 -3.47 -1.73 -0.39
C ALA A 98 -4.97 -1.75 -0.12
N ALA A 99 -5.39 -2.42 0.95
CA ALA A 99 -6.77 -2.48 1.39
C ALA A 99 -7.05 -1.35 2.40
N PHE A 100 -8.10 -0.57 2.18
CA PHE A 100 -8.65 0.36 3.16
C PHE A 100 -9.78 -0.32 3.93
N LEU A 101 -9.59 -0.46 5.24
CA LEU A 101 -10.47 -1.17 6.15
C LEU A 101 -11.14 -0.19 7.11
N PHE A 102 -12.44 -0.26 7.25
CA PHE A 102 -13.21 0.51 8.23
C PHE A 102 -14.58 -0.12 8.48
N ASP A 103 -15.18 0.14 9.63
CA ASP A 103 -16.50 -0.37 10.04
C ASP A 103 -16.60 -1.90 9.93
N GLY A 104 -15.52 -2.59 10.29
CA GLY A 104 -15.44 -4.04 10.26
C GLY A 104 -15.39 -4.67 8.86
N LYS A 105 -15.16 -3.89 7.80
CA LYS A 105 -15.24 -4.30 6.39
C LYS A 105 -14.06 -3.76 5.58
N ILE A 106 -13.84 -4.39 4.43
CA ILE A 106 -12.99 -3.86 3.36
C ILE A 106 -13.84 -2.82 2.61
N GLN A 107 -13.41 -1.56 2.66
CA GLN A 107 -14.12 -0.46 2.01
C GLN A 107 -13.67 -0.26 0.57
N SER A 108 -12.37 -0.38 0.32
CA SER A 108 -11.77 -0.29 -1.02
C SER A 108 -10.44 -0.99 -1.10
N ILE A 109 -10.03 -1.30 -2.33
CA ILE A 109 -8.70 -1.81 -2.69
C ILE A 109 -8.09 -0.83 -3.69
N THR A 110 -6.85 -0.46 -3.47
CA THR A 110 -6.00 0.30 -4.39
C THR A 110 -4.88 -0.61 -4.86
N ASN A 111 -4.68 -0.70 -6.17
CA ASN A 111 -3.64 -1.53 -6.76
C ASN A 111 -2.43 -0.67 -7.17
N LYS A 112 -1.24 -1.23 -7.07
CA LYS A 112 0.02 -0.60 -7.49
C LYS A 112 0.08 -0.46 -9.00
N THR A 113 0.48 0.71 -9.47
CA THR A 113 0.61 1.01 -10.90
C THR A 113 2.02 0.76 -11.42
N LEU A 114 3.02 1.28 -10.71
CA LEU A 114 4.41 1.19 -11.14
C LEU A 114 5.08 -0.02 -10.49
N LEU A 115 5.38 -1.01 -11.31
CA LEU A 115 5.96 -2.29 -10.87
C LEU A 115 7.46 -2.29 -11.18
N PRO A 116 8.33 -2.12 -10.19
CA PRO A 116 9.77 -2.12 -10.42
C PRO A 116 10.27 -3.50 -10.86
N ASN A 117 11.14 -3.48 -11.87
CA ASN A 117 11.79 -4.67 -12.42
C ASN A 117 13.29 -4.37 -12.63
N TYR A 118 13.94 -3.93 -11.58
CA TYR A 118 15.36 -3.57 -11.53
C TYR A 118 15.93 -3.86 -10.14
N ASP A 119 17.25 -3.99 -10.04
CA ASP A 119 17.98 -4.32 -8.82
C ASP A 119 17.45 -5.62 -8.20
N ILE A 120 16.92 -5.55 -6.99
CA ILE A 120 16.34 -6.71 -6.29
C ILE A 120 14.85 -6.93 -6.59
N PHE A 121 14.23 -6.01 -7.30
CA PHE A 121 12.80 -6.05 -7.60
C PHE A 121 12.50 -6.85 -8.86
N ASP A 122 11.43 -7.65 -8.79
CA ASP A 122 10.90 -8.45 -9.90
C ASP A 122 9.36 -8.48 -9.83
N GLU A 123 8.76 -7.34 -9.58
CA GLU A 123 7.31 -7.26 -9.35
C GLU A 123 6.50 -7.48 -10.63
N TYR A 124 7.02 -7.01 -11.76
CA TYR A 124 6.35 -7.19 -13.04
C TYR A 124 6.18 -8.67 -13.44
N ARG A 125 6.95 -9.58 -12.84
CA ARG A 125 6.79 -11.02 -13.04
C ARG A 125 5.44 -11.54 -12.52
N TYR A 126 4.97 -11.02 -11.39
CA TYR A 126 3.82 -11.56 -10.66
C TYR A 126 2.56 -10.73 -10.78
N PHE A 127 2.70 -9.40 -10.84
CA PHE A 127 1.60 -8.46 -10.68
C PHE A 127 1.21 -7.77 -11.98
N GLU A 128 -0.07 -7.48 -12.10
CA GLU A 128 -0.64 -6.64 -13.14
C GLU A 128 -0.55 -5.17 -12.72
N PRO A 129 -0.12 -4.25 -13.61
CA PRO A 129 -0.17 -2.82 -13.34
C PRO A 129 -1.61 -2.33 -13.19
N ASN A 130 -1.84 -1.45 -12.22
CA ASN A 130 -3.13 -0.77 -12.09
C ASN A 130 -3.36 0.24 -13.22
N ASN A 131 -4.62 0.39 -13.62
CA ASN A 131 -5.08 1.41 -14.57
C ASN A 131 -6.37 2.13 -14.10
N GLU A 132 -6.75 1.97 -12.82
CA GLU A 132 -7.91 2.61 -12.21
C GLU A 132 -7.46 3.46 -11.03
N PHE A 133 -7.81 4.74 -11.07
CA PHE A 133 -7.35 5.73 -10.09
C PHE A 133 -8.54 6.31 -9.33
N LYS A 134 -8.63 6.04 -8.04
CA LYS A 134 -9.70 6.55 -7.17
C LYS A 134 -9.11 7.02 -5.84
N VAL A 135 -9.53 8.21 -5.39
CA VAL A 135 -9.26 8.67 -4.03
C VAL A 135 -10.19 7.98 -3.04
N ILE A 136 -9.77 7.88 -1.79
CA ILE A 136 -10.57 7.33 -0.70
C ILE A 136 -11.20 8.49 0.06
N ASP A 137 -12.52 8.53 0.13
CA ASP A 137 -13.24 9.48 0.97
C ASP A 137 -13.39 8.96 2.39
N PHE A 138 -12.79 9.65 3.35
CA PHE A 138 -12.86 9.26 4.76
C PHE A 138 -12.89 10.46 5.70
N LYS A 139 -13.92 10.55 6.55
CA LYS A 139 -14.13 11.65 7.53
C LYS A 139 -13.98 13.04 6.91
N GLY A 140 -14.57 13.25 5.73
CA GLY A 140 -14.54 14.53 5.03
C GLY A 140 -13.19 14.90 4.41
N LYS A 141 -12.27 13.95 4.28
CA LYS A 141 -10.99 14.08 3.60
C LYS A 141 -10.87 13.09 2.45
N LYS A 142 -10.30 13.54 1.35
CA LYS A 142 -9.95 12.72 0.20
C LYS A 142 -8.48 12.31 0.27
N ILE A 143 -8.22 11.02 0.24
CA ILE A 143 -6.89 10.45 0.40
C ILE A 143 -6.44 9.88 -0.94
N ALA A 144 -5.33 10.38 -1.50
CA ALA A 144 -4.63 9.74 -2.60
C ALA A 144 -3.73 8.64 -2.00
N LEU A 145 -4.17 7.38 -2.15
CA LEU A 145 -3.40 6.22 -1.71
C LEU A 145 -2.57 5.67 -2.86
N THR A 146 -1.27 5.52 -2.62
CA THR A 146 -0.28 5.00 -3.58
C THR A 146 0.60 3.95 -2.91
N ILE A 147 1.30 3.15 -3.70
CA ILE A 147 2.12 2.04 -3.19
C ILE A 147 3.55 2.18 -3.74
N CYS A 148 4.49 2.41 -2.83
CA CYS A 148 5.95 2.38 -3.05
C CYS A 148 6.40 3.14 -4.31
N GLU A 149 6.69 2.41 -5.39
CA GLU A 149 7.20 2.91 -6.67
C GLU A 149 6.27 3.93 -7.35
N ASP A 150 4.99 3.95 -7.03
CA ASP A 150 4.01 4.88 -7.61
C ASP A 150 4.38 6.37 -7.45
N LEU A 151 5.25 6.71 -6.49
CA LEU A 151 5.76 8.07 -6.29
C LEU A 151 7.13 8.32 -6.97
N TRP A 152 7.73 7.34 -7.64
CA TRP A 152 9.08 7.48 -8.17
C TRP A 152 9.15 8.02 -9.60
N ASN A 153 8.04 8.21 -10.28
CA ASN A 153 7.97 8.84 -11.61
C ASN A 153 7.85 10.37 -11.49
N VAL A 154 8.77 11.02 -10.79
CA VAL A 154 8.74 12.49 -10.52
C VAL A 154 9.63 13.34 -11.44
N GLN A 155 10.26 12.77 -12.44
CA GLN A 155 11.18 13.48 -13.35
C GLN A 155 11.27 12.79 -14.71
N ASP A 156 10.13 12.53 -15.35
CA ASP A 156 10.10 11.85 -16.63
C ASP A 156 11.00 10.61 -16.66
N ASN A 157 10.85 9.76 -15.63
CA ASN A 157 11.59 8.52 -15.55
C ASN A 157 11.25 7.68 -16.79
N PRO A 158 12.21 7.41 -17.70
CA PRO A 158 11.93 6.73 -18.96
C PRO A 158 11.42 5.29 -18.78
N LEU A 159 11.46 4.75 -17.57
CA LEU A 159 10.91 3.43 -17.25
C LEU A 159 9.39 3.41 -17.20
N TYR A 160 8.73 4.57 -17.02
CA TYR A 160 7.30 4.64 -16.75
C TYR A 160 6.59 5.58 -17.71
N THR A 161 5.43 5.15 -18.20
CA THR A 161 4.56 5.93 -19.12
C THR A 161 3.42 6.64 -18.39
N VAL A 162 3.18 6.32 -17.12
CA VAL A 162 2.10 6.84 -16.30
C VAL A 162 2.66 7.40 -15.01
N ASN A 163 2.08 8.49 -14.51
CA ASN A 163 2.32 8.98 -13.15
C ASN A 163 1.00 8.86 -12.35
N PRO A 164 0.90 7.92 -11.39
CA PRO A 164 -0.34 7.70 -10.63
C PRO A 164 -0.88 8.94 -9.94
N MET A 165 -0.01 9.84 -9.48
CA MET A 165 -0.45 11.07 -8.81
C MET A 165 -1.06 12.09 -9.78
N ASP A 166 -0.64 12.14 -11.05
CA ASP A 166 -1.25 13.01 -12.06
C ASP A 166 -2.70 12.60 -12.35
N GLU A 167 -2.98 11.28 -12.29
CA GLU A 167 -4.33 10.74 -12.43
C GLU A 167 -5.21 11.00 -11.18
N LEU A 168 -4.61 10.95 -9.98
CA LEU A 168 -5.32 11.15 -8.73
C LEU A 168 -5.61 12.63 -8.42
N ILE A 169 -4.72 13.55 -8.81
CA ILE A 169 -4.83 14.97 -8.45
C ILE A 169 -6.10 15.64 -9.00
N GLY A 170 -6.60 15.18 -10.15
CA GLY A 170 -7.86 15.65 -10.74
C GLY A 170 -9.10 15.40 -9.86
N GLN A 171 -9.01 14.52 -8.87
CA GLN A 171 -10.08 14.23 -7.92
C GLN A 171 -10.00 15.09 -6.65
N ASN A 172 -9.07 16.04 -6.60
CA ASN A 172 -8.86 16.99 -5.51
C ASN A 172 -8.60 16.32 -4.15
N PRO A 173 -7.55 15.48 -4.01
CA PRO A 173 -7.18 14.90 -2.73
C PRO A 173 -6.72 15.98 -1.73
N ASP A 174 -6.94 15.74 -0.44
CA ASP A 174 -6.47 16.59 0.66
C ASP A 174 -5.08 16.18 1.15
N LEU A 175 -4.70 14.93 0.94
CA LEU A 175 -3.44 14.36 1.40
C LEU A 175 -3.05 13.12 0.58
N MET A 176 -1.76 12.78 0.65
CA MET A 176 -1.20 11.57 0.07
C MET A 176 -0.79 10.60 1.19
N ILE A 177 -1.07 9.31 0.99
CA ILE A 177 -0.50 8.22 1.79
C ILE A 177 0.20 7.27 0.82
N ASN A 178 1.44 6.93 1.12
CA ASN A 178 2.18 5.92 0.37
C ASN A 178 2.65 4.82 1.30
N ILE A 179 2.23 3.59 1.06
CA ILE A 179 2.74 2.42 1.76
C ILE A 179 3.89 1.81 0.97
N ALA A 180 4.96 1.42 1.65
CA ALA A 180 6.16 0.92 0.98
C ALA A 180 6.89 -0.16 1.76
N ALA A 181 7.65 -0.98 1.02
CA ALA A 181 8.65 -1.92 1.52
C ALA A 181 9.91 -1.82 0.64
N SER A 182 10.70 -0.78 0.89
CA SER A 182 11.91 -0.50 0.11
C SER A 182 13.15 -1.12 0.74
N GLN A 183 14.09 -1.56 -0.11
CA GLN A 183 15.38 -2.09 0.34
C GLN A 183 16.19 -1.06 1.15
N PHE A 184 17.03 -1.56 2.04
CA PHE A 184 18.01 -0.75 2.74
C PHE A 184 19.27 -0.55 1.88
N ASN A 185 19.67 0.73 1.75
CA ASN A 185 20.94 1.13 1.15
C ASN A 185 21.39 2.43 1.84
N TYR A 186 22.69 2.60 2.08
CA TYR A 186 23.24 3.78 2.75
C TYR A 186 22.87 5.12 2.08
N ASN A 187 22.77 5.13 0.75
CA ASN A 187 22.42 6.34 -0.02
C ASN A 187 20.90 6.49 -0.23
N GLN A 188 20.12 5.43 -0.05
CA GLN A 188 18.71 5.41 -0.39
C GLN A 188 17.86 6.40 0.43
N THR A 189 18.23 6.63 1.68
CA THR A 189 17.51 7.57 2.54
C THR A 189 17.49 8.98 1.97
N LYS A 190 18.62 9.46 1.40
CA LYS A 190 18.71 10.79 0.78
C LYS A 190 17.86 10.87 -0.48
N ILE A 191 18.00 9.88 -1.36
CA ILE A 191 17.24 9.81 -2.63
C ILE A 191 15.74 9.77 -2.33
N ARG A 192 15.31 8.89 -1.43
CA ARG A 192 13.90 8.77 -1.02
C ARG A 192 13.33 10.08 -0.47
N LYS A 193 14.05 10.74 0.43
CA LYS A 193 13.64 12.05 0.95
C LYS A 193 13.43 13.08 -0.14
N GLU A 194 14.28 13.11 -1.15
CA GLU A 194 14.13 14.06 -2.28
C GLU A 194 12.93 13.70 -3.16
N VAL A 195 12.68 12.42 -3.43
CA VAL A 195 11.49 11.97 -4.16
C VAL A 195 10.21 12.36 -3.41
N LEU A 196 10.13 12.09 -2.10
CA LEU A 196 8.96 12.43 -1.29
C LEU A 196 8.72 13.94 -1.22
N LYS A 197 9.79 14.74 -1.04
CA LYS A 197 9.70 16.22 -1.04
C LYS A 197 9.23 16.77 -2.39
N LYS A 198 9.70 16.19 -3.50
CA LYS A 198 9.26 16.59 -4.85
C LYS A 198 7.78 16.37 -5.02
N ASN A 199 7.28 15.17 -4.70
CA ASN A 199 5.85 14.89 -4.75
C ASN A 199 5.03 15.86 -3.89
N ALA A 200 5.41 16.03 -2.62
CA ALA A 200 4.69 16.92 -1.70
C ALA A 200 4.64 18.38 -2.22
N ARG A 201 5.73 18.86 -2.84
CA ARG A 201 5.79 20.21 -3.43
C ARG A 201 5.02 20.31 -4.75
N GLN A 202 5.17 19.33 -5.64
CA GLN A 202 4.54 19.31 -6.96
C GLN A 202 3.04 19.37 -6.86
N TYR A 203 2.46 18.56 -5.94
CA TYR A 203 1.01 18.46 -5.76
C TYR A 203 0.48 19.37 -4.65
N ASN A 204 1.37 20.05 -3.92
CA ASN A 204 1.04 20.90 -2.76
C ASN A 204 0.16 20.18 -1.72
N LEU A 205 0.50 18.93 -1.41
CA LEU A 205 -0.23 18.08 -0.49
C LEU A 205 0.68 17.53 0.62
N PRO A 206 0.18 17.39 1.85
CA PRO A 206 0.89 16.63 2.89
C PRO A 206 1.01 15.17 2.47
N LEU A 207 2.18 14.57 2.71
CA LEU A 207 2.52 13.20 2.38
C LEU A 207 2.90 12.42 3.64
N PHE A 208 2.27 11.27 3.82
CA PHE A 208 2.56 10.27 4.86
C PHE A 208 3.16 9.02 4.21
N TYR A 209 4.37 8.63 4.73
CA TYR A 209 5.16 7.55 4.13
C TYR A 209 5.69 6.58 5.19
#